data_88fb8c777d64d6a85cd59686617718d8
#
_entry.id   88fb8c777d64d6a85cd59686617718d8
#
_cell.length_a   1.000
_cell.length_b   1.000
_cell.length_c   1.000
_cell.angle_alpha   90.00
_cell.angle_beta   90.00
_cell.angle_gamma   90.00
#
_symmetry.space_group_name_H-M   'P 1'
#
loop_
_entity.id
_entity.type
_entity.pdbx_description
1 polymer ?
#
loop_
_entity_poly.entity_id
_entity_poly.type
_entity_poly.pdbx_seq_one_letter_code
_entity_poly.pdbx_strand_id
1 'polypeptide(L)' 'NNNIMTINDYVKLMVLTFQTKYPDTELSKKLGISRKSLWEKRKKLGIEKKK' A
#
# COMPACT_ATOMS: atom_id res chain seq x y z
N ASN A 1 -17.84 -15.26 -8.17
CA ASN A 1 -17.33 -14.74 -8.32
C ASN A 1 -16.38 -14.60 -7.85
N ASN A 2 -15.81 -14.56 -7.82
CA ASN A 2 -14.92 -14.51 -7.42
C ASN A 2 -14.36 -13.43 -7.17
N ASN A 3 -14.24 -12.83 -6.37
CA ASN A 3 -13.74 -11.62 -5.95
C ASN A 3 -12.39 -11.77 -5.33
N ILE A 4 -11.54 -12.39 -6.02
CA ILE A 4 -10.18 -12.56 -5.55
C ILE A 4 -9.40 -11.34 -5.96
N MET A 5 -8.88 -10.61 -4.98
CA MET A 5 -8.08 -9.44 -5.25
C MET A 5 -6.68 -9.87 -5.65
N THR A 6 -6.10 -9.14 -6.59
CA THR A 6 -4.71 -9.36 -6.89
C THR A 6 -3.86 -8.80 -5.73
N ILE A 7 -2.58 -9.17 -5.73
CA ILE A 7 -1.68 -8.64 -4.71
C ILE A 7 -1.64 -7.12 -4.79
N ASN A 8 -1.61 -6.58 -6.00
CA ASN A 8 -1.57 -5.13 -6.18
C ASN A 8 -2.85 -4.48 -5.66
N ASP A 9 -4.00 -5.10 -5.91
CA ASP A 9 -5.25 -4.57 -5.40
C ASP A 9 -5.26 -4.56 -3.88
N TYR A 10 -4.75 -5.61 -3.28
CA TYR A 10 -4.69 -5.70 -1.83
C TYR A 10 -3.79 -4.62 -1.25
N VAL A 11 -2.61 -4.44 -1.84
CA VAL A 11 -1.69 -3.41 -1.36
C VAL A 11 -2.32 -2.03 -1.50
N LYS A 12 -2.97 -1.77 -2.63
CA LYS A 12 -3.61 -0.49 -2.85
C LYS A 12 -4.68 -0.23 -1.78
N LEU A 13 -5.49 -1.23 -1.52
CA LEU A 13 -6.54 -1.09 -0.51
C LEU A 13 -5.95 -0.81 0.86
N MET A 14 -4.92 -1.56 1.24
CA MET A 14 -4.31 -1.40 2.54
C MET A 14 -3.67 -0.02 2.70
N VAL A 15 -2.95 0.41 1.66
CA VAL A 15 -2.29 1.72 1.74
C VAL A 15 -3.33 2.83 1.82
N LEU A 16 -4.34 2.79 0.97
CA LEU A 16 -5.36 3.83 0.97
C LEU A 16 -6.14 3.86 2.28
N THR A 17 -6.37 2.70 2.86
CA THR A 17 -7.14 2.61 4.09
C THR A 17 -6.36 3.14 5.29
N PHE A 18 -5.07 2.84 5.36
CA PHE A 18 -4.31 3.11 6.57
C PHE A 18 -3.27 4.22 6.43
N GLN A 19 -3.11 4.83 5.27
CA GLN A 19 -2.04 5.82 5.10
C GLN A 19 -2.25 7.06 5.95
N THR A 20 -3.48 7.37 6.32
CA THR A 20 -3.73 8.50 7.20
C THR A 20 -3.48 8.14 8.67
N LYS A 21 -3.49 6.86 8.98
CA LYS A 21 -3.32 6.39 10.34
C LYS A 21 -1.88 6.02 10.65
N TYR A 22 -1.16 5.51 9.66
CA TYR A 22 0.20 5.05 9.85
C TYR A 22 1.13 5.68 8.83
N PRO A 23 2.36 6.02 9.23
CA PRO A 23 3.34 6.48 8.26
C PRO A 23 3.81 5.32 7.39
N ASP A 24 4.50 5.66 6.30
CA ASP A 24 4.98 4.63 5.38
C ASP A 24 5.89 3.62 6.07
N THR A 25 6.65 4.07 7.06
CA THR A 25 7.53 3.17 7.80
C THR A 25 6.74 2.04 8.43
N GLU A 26 5.62 2.39 9.07
CA GLU A 26 4.77 1.39 9.69
C GLU A 26 4.03 0.57 8.66
N LEU A 27 3.55 1.22 7.60
CA LEU A 27 2.82 0.50 6.56
C LEU A 27 3.68 -0.57 5.92
N SER A 28 4.92 -0.24 5.62
CA SER A 28 5.80 -1.20 4.98
C SER A 28 6.05 -2.40 5.90
N LYS A 29 6.19 -2.16 7.19
CA LYS A 29 6.37 -3.24 8.14
C LYS A 29 5.14 -4.15 8.19
N LYS A 30 3.97 -3.53 8.22
CA LYS A 30 2.73 -4.30 8.29
C LYS A 30 2.49 -5.10 7.02
N LEU A 31 2.95 -4.58 5.89
CA LEU A 31 2.83 -5.29 4.63
C LEU A 31 3.96 -6.28 4.40
N GLY A 32 5.00 -6.22 5.23
CA GLY A 32 6.12 -7.14 5.07
C GLY A 32 7.04 -6.79 3.94
N ILE A 33 7.12 -5.52 3.57
CA ILE A 33 7.97 -5.08 2.47
C ILE A 33 8.83 -3.92 2.96
N SER A 34 9.84 -3.57 2.17
CA SER A 34 10.69 -2.43 2.50
C SER A 34 9.98 -1.12 2.15
N ARG A 35 10.47 -0.03 2.73
CA ARG A 35 9.93 1.28 2.40
C ARG A 35 10.10 1.60 0.93
N LYS A 36 11.23 1.20 0.36
CA LYS A 36 11.46 1.42 -1.05
C LYS A 36 10.43 0.67 -1.90
N SER A 37 10.15 -0.57 -1.52
CA SER A 37 9.14 -1.35 -2.23
C SER A 37 7.77 -0.70 -2.13
N LEU A 38 7.46 -0.16 -0.96
CA LEU A 38 6.19 0.52 -0.77
C LEU A 38 6.10 1.75 -1.67
N TRP A 39 7.19 2.52 -1.73
CA TRP A 39 7.24 3.71 -2.58
C TRP A 39 7.03 3.35 -4.05
N GLU A 40 7.69 2.29 -4.48
CA GLU A 40 7.56 1.85 -5.86
C GLU A 40 6.14 1.39 -6.16
N LYS A 41 5.51 0.73 -5.22
CA LYS A 41 4.14 0.29 -5.41
C LYS A 41 3.19 1.48 -5.47
N ARG A 42 3.44 2.51 -4.67
CA ARG A 42 2.63 3.73 -4.75
C ARG A 42 2.70 4.33 -6.15
N LYS A 43 3.90 4.42 -6.70
CA LYS A 43 4.06 4.95 -8.05
C LYS A 43 3.39 4.08 -9.08
N LYS A 44 3.58 2.79 -8.96
CA LYS A 44 3.03 1.85 -9.94
C LYS A 44 1.51 1.83 -9.91
N LEU A 45 0.93 1.91 -8.73
CA LEU A 45 -0.51 1.82 -8.58
C LEU A 45 -1.20 3.18 -8.59
N GLY A 46 -0.45 4.24 -8.69
CA GLY A 46 -1.02 5.58 -8.75
C GLY A 46 -1.60 6.03 -7.44
N ILE A 47 -1.08 5.54 -6.33
CA ILE A 47 -1.55 5.93 -5.01
C ILE A 47 -0.82 7.20 -4.59
N GLU A 48 -1.56 8.27 -4.39
CA GLU A 48 -0.95 9.50 -3.95
C GLU A 48 -0.73 9.49 -2.45
N LYS A 49 0.39 10.06 -2.05
CA LYS A 49 0.69 10.16 -0.64
C LYS A 49 -0.14 11.26 -0.01
N LYS A 50 -0.76 10.93 1.10
CA LYS A 50 -1.55 11.89 1.83
C LYS A 50 -0.64 12.81 2.61
N LYS A 51 -0.93 14.06 2.61
CA LYS A 51 -0.16 15.02 3.38
C LYS A 51 -0.80 15.31 4.70
#